data_1714ffdedea23267402bdf06fd9b4873
#
_entry.id   1714ffdedea23267402bdf06fd9b4873
#
_cell.length_a   1.000
_cell.length_b   1.000
_cell.length_c   1.000
_cell.angle_alpha   90.00
_cell.angle_beta   90.00
_cell.angle_gamma   90.00
#
_symmetry.space_group_name_H-M   'P 1'
#
loop_
_entity.id
_entity.type
_entity.pdbx_description
1 polymer ?
#
loop_
_entity_poly.entity_id
_entity_poly.type
_entity_poly.pdbx_seq_one_letter_code
_entity_poly.pdbx_strand_id
1 'polypeptide(L)'
;MKHITLELSPESCQRAIAELRKYENELRPKLNEVCRRLAELGAEEARRRFARGDHGNTDAYVSTTPTENGWKIVAMGTDVYFIEFGTGFFAHPHGETTTVPVYPGSYSEQNAQQFSEYGYWWYEGEKLQGTEAEMPMYFAGEVIRANEKRIAREVFGK
;
A
#
# COMPACT_ATOMS: atom_id res chain seq x y z
N MET A 1 -27.35 16.94 2.67
CA MET A 1 -27.35 16.73 1.21
C MET A 1 -27.63 18.08 0.55
N LYS A 2 -26.78 18.54 -0.40
CA LYS A 2 -27.10 19.72 -1.20
C LYS A 2 -28.05 19.29 -2.32
N HIS A 3 -29.15 20.01 -2.50
CA HIS A 3 -30.10 19.82 -3.60
C HIS A 3 -29.91 20.96 -4.60
N ILE A 4 -29.78 20.61 -5.87
CA ILE A 4 -29.75 21.59 -6.97
C ILE A 4 -31.07 21.45 -7.71
N THR A 5 -31.85 22.55 -7.74
CA THR A 5 -33.09 22.59 -8.51
C THR A 5 -32.77 23.12 -9.90
N LEU A 6 -33.17 22.40 -10.93
CA LEU A 6 -32.95 22.76 -12.33
C LEU A 6 -34.31 23.07 -12.99
N GLU A 7 -34.45 24.27 -13.52
CA GLU A 7 -35.51 24.63 -14.46
C GLU A 7 -34.96 24.60 -15.87
N LEU A 8 -35.79 24.28 -16.86
CA LEU A 8 -35.38 24.20 -18.28
C LEU A 8 -35.24 25.62 -18.88
N SER A 9 -34.32 26.42 -18.36
CA SER A 9 -33.93 27.70 -18.92
C SER A 9 -32.39 27.81 -19.00
N PRO A 10 -31.83 28.57 -19.96
CA PRO A 10 -30.39 28.76 -20.08
C PRO A 10 -29.76 29.32 -18.80
N GLU A 11 -30.43 30.24 -18.14
CA GLU A 11 -29.98 30.91 -16.91
C GLU A 11 -29.97 29.93 -15.74
N SER A 12 -30.95 29.05 -15.63
CA SER A 12 -30.99 28.01 -14.60
C SER A 12 -29.87 26.96 -14.80
N CYS A 13 -29.61 26.57 -16.06
CA CYS A 13 -28.50 25.70 -16.39
C CYS A 13 -27.14 26.31 -16.02
N GLN A 14 -26.94 27.62 -16.33
CA GLN A 14 -25.69 28.30 -15.96
C GLN A 14 -25.49 28.38 -14.45
N ARG A 15 -26.53 28.64 -13.67
CA ARG A 15 -26.48 28.65 -12.21
C ARG A 15 -26.13 27.25 -11.66
N ALA A 16 -26.79 26.22 -12.16
CA ALA A 16 -26.50 24.84 -11.75
C ALA A 16 -25.03 24.43 -12.04
N ILE A 17 -24.51 24.80 -13.21
CA ILE A 17 -23.09 24.57 -13.56
C ILE A 17 -22.16 25.31 -12.58
N ALA A 18 -22.45 26.54 -12.24
CA ALA A 18 -21.64 27.31 -11.29
C ALA A 18 -21.64 26.67 -9.89
N GLU A 19 -22.81 26.21 -9.42
CA GLU A 19 -22.91 25.50 -8.12
C GLU A 19 -22.17 24.18 -8.12
N LEU A 20 -22.25 23.40 -9.20
CA LEU A 20 -21.51 22.14 -9.34
C LEU A 20 -20.01 22.39 -9.33
N ARG A 21 -19.50 23.38 -10.05
CA ARG A 21 -18.08 23.76 -10.02
C ARG A 21 -17.64 24.21 -8.62
N LYS A 22 -18.45 24.96 -7.92
CA LYS A 22 -18.16 25.35 -6.53
C LYS A 22 -18.07 24.11 -5.63
N TYR A 23 -19.01 23.19 -5.77
CA TYR A 23 -19.00 21.94 -5.00
C TYR A 23 -17.76 21.09 -5.31
N GLU A 24 -17.40 20.96 -6.59
CA GLU A 24 -16.18 20.25 -7.01
C GLU A 24 -14.92 20.86 -6.38
N ASN A 25 -14.81 22.20 -6.42
CA ASN A 25 -13.69 22.92 -5.83
C ASN A 25 -13.60 22.76 -4.30
N GLU A 26 -14.72 22.58 -3.60
CA GLU A 26 -14.77 22.30 -2.17
C GLU A 26 -14.45 20.82 -1.86
N LEU A 27 -14.84 19.91 -2.75
CA LEU A 27 -14.68 18.46 -2.57
C LEU A 27 -13.25 17.97 -2.83
N ARG A 28 -12.62 18.48 -3.90
CA ARG A 28 -11.28 18.04 -4.32
C ARG A 28 -10.20 18.19 -3.24
N PRO A 29 -10.08 19.33 -2.52
CA PRO A 29 -9.12 19.48 -1.41
C PRO A 29 -9.38 18.48 -0.28
N LYS A 30 -10.63 18.21 0.06
CA LYS A 30 -11.00 17.26 1.11
C LYS A 30 -10.65 15.83 0.72
N LEU A 31 -10.92 15.43 -0.51
CA LEU A 31 -10.50 14.12 -1.02
C LEU A 31 -8.98 13.96 -1.00
N ASN A 32 -8.26 14.99 -1.44
CA ASN A 32 -6.80 14.99 -1.40
C ASN A 32 -6.28 14.84 0.04
N GLU A 33 -6.89 15.52 1.00
CA GLU A 33 -6.53 15.39 2.42
C GLU A 33 -6.80 13.99 2.98
N VAL A 34 -7.93 13.35 2.60
CA VAL A 34 -8.19 11.95 2.95
C VAL A 34 -7.09 11.04 2.40
N CYS A 35 -6.77 11.19 1.10
CA CYS A 35 -5.73 10.38 0.45
C CYS A 35 -4.35 10.61 1.09
N ARG A 36 -4.00 11.85 1.41
CA ARG A 36 -2.74 12.19 2.08
C ARG A 36 -2.63 11.51 3.44
N ARG A 37 -3.66 11.62 4.29
CA ARG A 37 -3.65 11.00 5.63
C ARG A 37 -3.61 9.47 5.56
N LEU A 38 -4.31 8.87 4.62
CA LEU A 38 -4.27 7.42 4.40
C LEU A 38 -2.89 6.96 3.93
N ALA A 39 -2.27 7.71 3.01
CA ALA A 39 -0.92 7.40 2.54
C ALA A 39 0.13 7.54 3.65
N GLU A 40 0.04 8.57 4.48
CA GLU A 40 0.93 8.76 5.63
C GLU A 40 0.79 7.61 6.64
N LEU A 41 -0.45 7.22 6.96
CA LEU A 41 -0.73 6.10 7.87
C LEU A 41 -0.19 4.77 7.34
N GLY A 42 -0.40 4.49 6.05
CA GLY A 42 0.16 3.29 5.41
C GLY A 42 1.68 3.31 5.35
N ALA A 43 2.29 4.46 5.05
CA ALA A 43 3.74 4.60 5.02
C ALA A 43 4.37 4.43 6.42
N GLU A 44 3.70 4.89 7.48
CA GLU A 44 4.14 4.67 8.85
C GLU A 44 4.17 3.19 9.22
N GLU A 45 3.10 2.44 8.87
CA GLU A 45 3.06 0.99 9.07
C GLU A 45 4.15 0.28 8.29
N ALA A 46 4.35 0.64 7.01
CA ALA A 46 5.42 0.08 6.20
C ALA A 46 6.80 0.31 6.83
N ARG A 47 7.12 1.55 7.24
CA ARG A 47 8.39 1.88 7.90
C ARG A 47 8.58 1.07 9.18
N ARG A 48 7.53 0.95 9.99
CA ARG A 48 7.58 0.19 11.23
C ARG A 48 7.92 -1.29 10.99
N ARG A 49 7.41 -1.89 9.92
CA ARG A 49 7.69 -3.28 9.56
C ARG A 49 9.05 -3.45 8.94
N PHE A 50 9.47 -2.58 8.02
CA PHE A 50 10.83 -2.60 7.48
C PHE A 50 11.89 -2.47 8.59
N ALA A 51 11.60 -1.74 9.66
CA ALA A 51 12.51 -1.57 10.79
C ALA A 51 12.52 -2.74 11.79
N ARG A 52 11.54 -3.66 11.73
CA ARG A 52 11.42 -4.78 12.68
C ARG A 52 12.18 -6.02 12.27
N GLY A 53 12.42 -6.19 10.98
CA GLY A 53 13.05 -7.38 10.46
C GLY A 53 14.45 -7.58 11.03
N ASP A 54 14.81 -8.82 11.30
CA ASP A 54 16.17 -9.24 11.73
C ASP A 54 17.15 -9.21 10.53
N HIS A 55 16.97 -8.20 9.67
CA HIS A 55 17.69 -8.04 8.40
C HIS A 55 18.96 -7.18 8.53
N GLY A 56 19.37 -6.87 9.75
CA GLY A 56 20.53 -6.01 10.00
C GLY A 56 20.26 -4.55 9.61
N ASN A 57 21.25 -3.86 9.05
CA ASN A 57 21.10 -2.50 8.55
C ASN A 57 20.44 -2.53 7.16
N THR A 58 19.11 -2.58 7.12
CA THR A 58 18.39 -2.43 5.85
C THR A 58 18.50 -1.00 5.31
N ASP A 59 18.65 -0.86 4.00
CA ASP A 59 18.58 0.41 3.28
C ASP A 59 17.16 0.79 2.86
N ALA A 60 16.15 0.05 3.33
CA ALA A 60 14.78 0.26 2.96
C ALA A 60 14.26 1.63 3.41
N TYR A 61 13.84 2.43 2.45
CA TYR A 61 13.28 3.77 2.65
C TYR A 61 11.86 3.84 2.10
N VAL A 62 10.91 4.33 2.91
CA VAL A 62 9.51 4.49 2.52
C VAL A 62 9.15 5.98 2.45
N SER A 63 8.65 6.39 1.30
CA SER A 63 8.20 7.76 1.04
C SER A 63 6.75 7.80 0.57
N THR A 64 6.12 8.97 0.73
CA THR A 64 4.83 9.30 0.15
C THR A 64 4.98 10.43 -0.85
N THR A 65 4.30 10.34 -1.97
CA THR A 65 4.37 11.36 -3.03
C THR A 65 2.97 11.64 -3.57
N PRO A 66 2.58 12.92 -3.74
CA PRO A 66 1.34 13.26 -4.39
C PRO A 66 1.38 12.87 -5.88
N THR A 67 0.24 12.47 -6.40
CA THR A 67 0.01 12.17 -7.81
C THR A 67 -1.17 13.00 -8.32
N GLU A 68 -1.43 12.95 -9.62
CA GLU A 68 -2.57 13.65 -10.22
C GLU A 68 -3.92 13.25 -9.57
N ASN A 69 -4.08 11.97 -9.24
CA ASN A 69 -5.33 11.39 -8.77
C ASN A 69 -5.29 10.88 -7.31
N GLY A 70 -4.30 11.32 -6.53
CA GLY A 70 -4.18 10.88 -5.13
C GLY A 70 -2.76 10.89 -4.60
N TRP A 71 -2.38 9.85 -3.84
CA TRP A 71 -1.08 9.71 -3.21
C TRP A 71 -0.51 8.32 -3.46
N LYS A 72 0.80 8.26 -3.60
CA LYS A 72 1.56 7.04 -3.82
C LYS A 72 2.49 6.79 -2.64
N ILE A 73 2.54 5.55 -2.17
CA ILE A 73 3.52 5.07 -1.20
C ILE A 73 4.56 4.27 -1.98
N VAL A 74 5.83 4.56 -1.77
CA VAL A 74 6.94 3.91 -2.46
C VAL A 74 7.95 3.45 -1.43
N ALA A 75 8.29 2.17 -1.49
CA ALA A 75 9.46 1.62 -0.79
C ALA A 75 10.61 1.48 -1.79
N MET A 76 11.79 1.90 -1.39
CA MET A 76 13.03 1.85 -2.19
C MET A 76 14.16 1.32 -1.32
N GLY A 77 15.09 0.60 -1.94
CA GLY A 77 16.23 -0.03 -1.29
C GLY A 77 16.54 -1.38 -1.92
N THR A 78 17.74 -1.89 -1.70
CA THR A 78 18.18 -3.19 -2.23
C THR A 78 17.45 -4.35 -1.59
N ASP A 79 17.08 -4.23 -0.31
CA ASP A 79 16.49 -5.30 0.48
C ASP A 79 14.95 -5.33 0.47
N VAL A 80 14.32 -4.32 -0.15
CA VAL A 80 12.85 -4.16 -0.12
C VAL A 80 12.11 -5.41 -0.55
N TYR A 81 12.54 -6.04 -1.66
CA TYR A 81 11.89 -7.26 -2.15
C TYR A 81 12.09 -8.44 -1.23
N PHE A 82 13.26 -8.58 -0.64
CA PHE A 82 13.56 -9.68 0.28
C PHE A 82 12.75 -9.57 1.58
N ILE A 83 12.56 -8.35 2.07
CA ILE A 83 11.77 -8.11 3.27
C ILE A 83 10.26 -8.25 2.98
N GLU A 84 9.80 -7.75 1.82
CA GLU A 84 8.39 -7.84 1.44
C GLU A 84 7.94 -9.29 1.22
N PHE A 85 8.74 -10.07 0.46
CA PHE A 85 8.34 -11.40 -0.01
C PHE A 85 9.05 -12.55 0.71
N GLY A 86 10.03 -12.27 1.54
CA GLY A 86 10.90 -13.27 2.12
C GLY A 86 11.90 -13.86 1.11
N THR A 87 12.72 -14.77 1.55
CA THR A 87 13.73 -15.46 0.72
C THR A 87 13.81 -16.93 1.03
N GLY A 88 14.33 -17.73 0.08
CA GLY A 88 14.58 -19.15 0.26
C GLY A 88 13.30 -19.94 0.52
N PHE A 89 13.32 -20.83 1.50
CA PHE A 89 12.19 -21.67 1.87
C PHE A 89 10.94 -20.88 2.28
N PHE A 90 11.11 -19.72 2.91
CA PHE A 90 10.03 -18.90 3.41
C PHE A 90 9.36 -18.06 2.33
N ALA A 91 9.99 -17.86 1.17
CA ALA A 91 9.36 -17.16 0.05
C ALA A 91 8.29 -18.02 -0.63
N HIS A 92 8.44 -19.36 -0.57
CA HIS A 92 7.51 -20.33 -1.15
C HIS A 92 7.37 -21.54 -0.22
N PRO A 93 6.58 -21.47 0.82
CA PRO A 93 6.32 -22.60 1.66
C PRO A 93 5.64 -23.69 0.83
N HIS A 94 6.29 -24.83 0.72
CA HIS A 94 5.71 -26.01 0.10
C HIS A 94 4.44 -26.44 0.83
N GLY A 95 3.36 -26.42 0.09
CA GLY A 95 2.11 -27.14 0.33
C GLY A 95 1.69 -27.25 1.79
N GLU A 96 0.55 -26.71 2.07
CA GLU A 96 -0.23 -26.75 3.30
C GLU A 96 -0.08 -25.53 4.20
N THR A 97 -1.13 -24.71 4.09
CA THR A 97 -1.63 -23.81 5.14
C THR A 97 -0.60 -22.95 5.84
N THR A 98 0.12 -22.16 5.08
CA THR A 98 0.72 -21.01 5.71
C THR A 98 -0.38 -19.97 5.95
N THR A 99 -0.48 -19.54 7.18
CA THR A 99 -1.30 -18.40 7.60
C THR A 99 -0.82 -17.07 6.99
N VAL A 100 0.21 -17.12 6.16
CA VAL A 100 0.72 -15.97 5.42
C VAL A 100 -0.11 -15.82 4.16
N PRO A 101 -0.78 -14.68 3.94
CA PRO A 101 -1.54 -14.44 2.72
C PRO A 101 -0.64 -14.62 1.50
N VAL A 102 -1.07 -15.43 0.53
CA VAL A 102 -0.38 -15.53 -0.77
C VAL A 102 -0.44 -14.15 -1.41
N TYR A 103 0.70 -13.52 -1.57
CA TYR A 103 0.79 -12.22 -2.20
C TYR A 103 0.44 -12.36 -3.69
N PRO A 104 -0.55 -11.64 -4.21
CA PRO A 104 -0.87 -11.68 -5.63
C PRO A 104 0.26 -10.99 -6.41
N GLY A 105 1.13 -11.76 -7.01
CA GLY A 105 2.32 -11.27 -7.71
C GLY A 105 3.61 -11.98 -7.28
N SER A 106 3.46 -13.17 -6.69
CA SER A 106 4.56 -14.03 -6.28
C SER A 106 5.67 -14.11 -7.33
N TYR A 107 6.90 -14.12 -6.85
CA TYR A 107 8.11 -14.52 -7.57
C TYR A 107 7.81 -15.62 -8.58
N SER A 108 8.39 -15.51 -9.78
CA SER A 108 8.22 -16.52 -10.82
C SER A 108 8.55 -17.90 -10.24
N GLU A 109 7.69 -18.87 -10.55
CA GLU A 109 7.86 -20.27 -10.16
C GLU A 109 9.27 -20.83 -10.47
N GLN A 110 9.97 -20.22 -11.42
CA GLN A 110 11.33 -20.58 -11.80
C GLN A 110 12.37 -20.34 -10.69
N ASN A 111 12.22 -19.31 -9.87
CA ASN A 111 13.12 -19.07 -8.74
C ASN A 111 12.75 -19.94 -7.53
N ALA A 112 11.48 -20.30 -7.37
CA ALA A 112 11.01 -21.18 -6.32
C ALA A 112 11.58 -22.62 -6.46
N GLN A 113 11.69 -23.13 -7.68
CA GLN A 113 12.17 -24.50 -7.90
C GLN A 113 13.64 -24.70 -7.51
N GLN A 114 14.48 -23.68 -7.65
CA GLN A 114 15.91 -23.80 -7.32
C GLN A 114 16.20 -23.90 -5.81
N PHE A 115 15.29 -23.40 -4.97
CA PHE A 115 15.46 -23.33 -3.51
C PHE A 115 14.63 -24.36 -2.75
N SER A 116 13.71 -25.06 -3.42
CA SER A 116 12.65 -25.82 -2.77
C SER A 116 13.04 -27.23 -2.33
N GLU A 117 14.02 -27.84 -2.97
CA GLU A 117 14.32 -29.27 -2.75
C GLU A 117 14.99 -29.54 -1.40
N TYR A 118 15.73 -28.54 -0.87
CA TYR A 118 16.53 -28.71 0.36
C TYR A 118 16.18 -27.75 1.49
N GLY A 119 15.30 -26.77 1.28
CA GLY A 119 14.93 -25.76 2.28
C GLY A 119 16.07 -24.79 2.67
N TYR A 120 17.15 -24.77 1.90
CA TYR A 120 18.29 -23.88 2.09
C TYR A 120 19.05 -23.66 0.79
N TRP A 121 19.88 -22.63 0.76
CA TRP A 121 20.78 -22.28 -0.33
C TRP A 121 22.19 -22.00 0.19
N TRP A 122 23.16 -22.02 -0.70
CA TRP A 122 24.54 -21.72 -0.36
C TRP A 122 24.95 -20.38 -0.96
N TYR A 123 25.53 -19.53 -0.15
CA TYR A 123 26.13 -18.28 -0.60
C TYR A 123 27.51 -18.12 0.03
N GLU A 124 28.55 -17.92 -0.79
CA GLU A 124 29.96 -17.80 -0.37
C GLU A 124 30.43 -18.92 0.60
N GLY A 125 29.87 -20.12 0.46
CA GLY A 125 30.24 -21.27 1.31
C GLY A 125 29.42 -21.36 2.60
N GLU A 126 28.53 -20.44 2.87
CA GLU A 126 27.61 -20.49 4.01
C GLU A 126 26.23 -21.02 3.62
N LYS A 127 25.64 -21.78 4.53
CA LYS A 127 24.31 -22.35 4.37
C LYS A 127 23.25 -21.36 4.87
N LEU A 128 22.40 -20.88 3.97
CA LEU A 128 21.33 -19.93 4.27
C LEU A 128 19.96 -20.60 4.16
N GLN A 129 19.10 -20.38 5.14
CA GLN A 129 17.73 -20.91 5.13
C GLN A 129 16.71 -19.93 4.53
N GLY A 130 17.11 -18.67 4.35
CA GLY A 130 16.22 -17.60 3.93
C GLY A 130 15.62 -16.84 5.11
N THR A 131 14.76 -15.89 4.80
CA THR A 131 14.06 -15.01 5.76
C THR A 131 12.56 -15.04 5.52
N GLU A 132 11.79 -14.95 6.61
CA GLU A 132 10.33 -14.83 6.51
C GLU A 132 9.92 -13.51 5.86
N ALA A 133 8.79 -13.54 5.16
CA ALA A 133 8.20 -12.35 4.56
C ALA A 133 7.55 -11.47 5.64
N GLU A 134 8.05 -10.26 5.83
CA GLU A 134 7.47 -9.28 6.76
C GLU A 134 6.29 -8.50 6.16
N MET A 135 6.17 -8.53 4.84
CA MET A 135 5.08 -7.96 4.04
C MET A 135 4.72 -6.49 4.40
N PRO A 136 5.68 -5.57 4.51
CA PRO A 136 5.43 -4.21 4.95
C PRO A 136 4.40 -3.45 4.11
N MET A 137 4.49 -3.56 2.79
CA MET A 137 3.60 -2.85 1.87
C MET A 137 2.21 -3.47 1.82
N TYR A 138 2.10 -4.80 1.95
CA TYR A 138 0.81 -5.48 2.08
C TYR A 138 0.05 -4.97 3.32
N PHE A 139 0.69 -4.98 4.49
CA PHE A 139 0.05 -4.52 5.73
C PHE A 139 -0.22 -3.01 5.75
N ALA A 140 0.59 -2.20 5.06
CA ALA A 140 0.26 -0.81 4.81
C ALA A 140 -1.09 -0.67 4.09
N GLY A 141 -1.34 -1.51 3.08
CA GLY A 141 -2.63 -1.58 2.39
C GLY A 141 -3.79 -1.98 3.31
N GLU A 142 -3.58 -2.96 4.19
CA GLU A 142 -4.59 -3.38 5.17
C GLU A 142 -4.94 -2.26 6.16
N VAL A 143 -3.93 -1.55 6.67
CA VAL A 143 -4.13 -0.41 7.58
C VAL A 143 -4.90 0.71 6.88
N ILE A 144 -4.61 1.01 5.61
CA ILE A 144 -5.34 1.97 4.80
C ILE A 144 -6.82 1.58 4.70
N ARG A 145 -7.12 0.33 4.29
CA ARG A 145 -8.51 -0.18 4.16
C ARG A 145 -9.28 -0.11 5.49
N ALA A 146 -8.63 -0.47 6.58
CA ALA A 146 -9.25 -0.44 7.92
C ALA A 146 -9.60 0.98 8.38
N ASN A 147 -8.91 2.01 7.90
CA ASN A 147 -9.05 3.38 8.37
C ASN A 147 -9.76 4.34 7.39
N GLU A 148 -10.04 3.92 6.16
CA GLU A 148 -10.62 4.77 5.12
C GLU A 148 -11.90 5.51 5.57
N LYS A 149 -12.85 4.77 6.18
CA LYS A 149 -14.13 5.33 6.63
C LYS A 149 -13.97 6.30 7.79
N ARG A 150 -13.05 6.00 8.71
CA ARG A 150 -12.76 6.86 9.87
C ARG A 150 -12.17 8.18 9.39
N ILE A 151 -11.10 8.14 8.59
CA ILE A 151 -10.43 9.33 8.09
C ILE A 151 -11.34 10.16 7.19
N ALA A 152 -12.14 9.52 6.34
CA ALA A 152 -13.12 10.23 5.53
C ALA A 152 -14.14 10.99 6.40
N ARG A 153 -14.67 10.36 7.46
CA ARG A 153 -15.59 11.04 8.39
C ARG A 153 -14.94 12.21 9.11
N GLU A 154 -13.71 12.08 9.56
CA GLU A 154 -12.97 13.17 10.21
C GLU A 154 -12.79 14.37 9.27
N VAL A 155 -12.40 14.15 8.02
CA VAL A 155 -12.15 15.21 7.05
C VAL A 155 -13.45 15.87 6.55
N PHE A 156 -14.50 15.08 6.38
CA PHE A 156 -15.81 15.60 5.94
C PHE A 156 -16.68 16.15 7.07
N GLY A 157 -16.28 15.98 8.33
CA GLY A 157 -16.94 16.59 9.49
C GLY A 157 -18.26 15.92 9.87
N LYS A 158 -18.33 14.61 9.77
CA LYS A 158 -19.50 13.81 10.18
C LYS A 158 -19.12 12.71 11.17
#